data_2addbd72486f68bd2bd8f6e48860991b
#
_entry.id   2addbd72486f68bd2bd8f6e48860991b
#
_cell.length_a   1.000
_cell.length_b   1.000
_cell.length_c   1.000
_cell.angle_alpha   90.00
_cell.angle_beta   90.00
_cell.angle_gamma   90.00
#
_symmetry.space_group_name_H-M   'P 1'
#
loop_
_entity.id
_entity.type
_entity.pdbx_description
1 polymer ?
#
loop_
_entity_poly.entity_id
_entity_poly.type
_entity_poly.pdbx_seq_one_letter_code
_entity_poly.pdbx_strand_id
1 'polypeptide(L)'
;LVFEKNAFEKPWSKIHLQKLSEFSLAPGGKPYHVACLVPGTKGQPSFVRVFCHPHFDGPNAGVANKSFYKADRVDFFWNKKGKGLLLLTSTDVDKTGASYYGDQGLHFLRVTGDTAIVKRNKDGPVYSVAWSPDCDHFCVVYGFMPAKAALFNLNCDPVFEMGTGPRNSVYYNSHGSYILSQLALLS
;
A
#
# COMPACT_ATOMS: atom_id res chain seq x y z
N LEU A 1 -13.48 -13.03 -11.17
CA LEU A 1 -14.83 -12.83 -11.67
C LEU A 1 -15.49 -11.65 -10.96
N VAL A 2 -16.19 -10.81 -11.70
CA VAL A 2 -16.95 -9.67 -11.17
C VAL A 2 -18.43 -9.94 -11.42
N PHE A 3 -19.23 -9.84 -10.37
CA PHE A 3 -20.67 -10.00 -10.43
C PHE A 3 -21.38 -8.69 -10.10
N GLU A 4 -22.49 -8.44 -10.75
CA GLU A 4 -23.36 -7.34 -10.38
C GLU A 4 -24.24 -7.75 -9.19
N LYS A 5 -24.58 -6.80 -8.32
CA LYS A 5 -25.45 -7.04 -7.18
C LYS A 5 -26.80 -7.62 -7.67
N ASN A 6 -27.21 -8.74 -7.08
CA ASN A 6 -28.43 -9.48 -7.42
C ASN A 6 -28.43 -10.20 -8.78
N ALA A 7 -27.30 -10.30 -9.49
CA ALA A 7 -27.14 -11.03 -10.74
C ALA A 7 -25.95 -11.98 -10.66
N PHE A 8 -26.08 -13.05 -9.86
CA PHE A 8 -24.95 -13.97 -9.58
C PHE A 8 -24.90 -15.19 -10.50
N GLU A 9 -25.86 -15.36 -11.39
CA GLU A 9 -25.90 -16.51 -12.31
C GLU A 9 -24.80 -16.45 -13.36
N LYS A 10 -24.44 -15.23 -13.80
CA LYS A 10 -23.40 -15.00 -14.81
C LYS A 10 -22.49 -13.87 -14.38
N PRO A 11 -21.16 -14.08 -14.42
CA PRO A 11 -20.23 -12.98 -14.14
C PRO A 11 -20.37 -11.92 -15.23
N TRP A 12 -20.45 -10.65 -14.80
CA TRP A 12 -20.53 -9.51 -15.71
C TRP A 12 -19.18 -9.22 -16.38
N SER A 13 -18.09 -9.44 -15.66
CA SER A 13 -16.75 -9.26 -16.18
C SER A 13 -15.73 -10.15 -15.45
N LYS A 14 -14.53 -10.24 -16.00
CA LYS A 14 -13.42 -10.94 -15.36
C LYS A 14 -12.09 -10.26 -15.66
N ILE A 15 -11.19 -10.29 -14.69
CA ILE A 15 -9.81 -9.87 -14.86
C ILE A 15 -9.00 -11.08 -15.32
N HIS A 16 -8.39 -10.98 -16.50
CA HIS A 16 -7.48 -11.99 -17.04
C HIS A 16 -6.05 -11.65 -16.65
N LEU A 17 -5.61 -12.10 -15.50
CA LEU A 17 -4.25 -11.91 -15.03
C LEU A 17 -3.67 -13.26 -14.57
N GLN A 18 -2.69 -13.77 -15.32
CA GLN A 18 -2.05 -15.03 -14.98
C GLN A 18 -1.26 -14.90 -13.68
N LYS A 19 -1.29 -15.94 -12.86
CA LYS A 19 -0.60 -16.02 -11.56
C LYS A 19 -1.03 -14.94 -10.56
N LEU A 20 -2.24 -14.39 -10.70
CA LEU A 20 -2.82 -13.51 -9.69
C LEU A 20 -2.84 -14.23 -8.33
N SER A 21 -2.17 -13.69 -7.32
CA SER A 21 -2.14 -14.24 -5.97
C SER A 21 -3.09 -13.51 -5.03
N GLU A 22 -3.16 -12.20 -5.14
CA GLU A 22 -3.90 -11.36 -4.21
C GLU A 22 -4.49 -10.15 -4.93
N PHE A 23 -5.61 -9.65 -4.42
CA PHE A 23 -6.21 -8.40 -4.90
C PHE A 23 -6.76 -7.57 -3.75
N SER A 24 -6.86 -6.27 -3.99
CA SER A 24 -7.44 -5.31 -3.05
C SER A 24 -8.37 -4.35 -3.78
N LEU A 25 -9.57 -4.18 -3.24
CA LEU A 25 -10.56 -3.25 -3.80
C LEU A 25 -10.33 -1.86 -3.21
N ALA A 26 -10.33 -0.86 -4.08
CA ALA A 26 -10.27 0.52 -3.64
C ALA A 26 -11.59 0.90 -2.96
N PRO A 27 -11.56 1.52 -1.77
CA PRO A 27 -12.74 2.16 -1.20
C PRO A 27 -13.14 3.38 -2.02
N GLY A 28 -14.33 3.88 -1.76
CA GLY A 28 -14.83 5.09 -2.43
C GLY A 28 -15.82 4.79 -3.56
N GLY A 29 -16.22 5.86 -4.26
CA GLY A 29 -17.20 5.78 -5.34
C GLY A 29 -16.58 5.54 -6.72
N LYS A 30 -17.42 5.65 -7.75
CA LYS A 30 -17.00 5.54 -9.15
C LYS A 30 -15.93 6.57 -9.53
N PRO A 31 -14.98 6.22 -10.39
CA PRO A 31 -14.74 4.88 -10.94
C PRO A 31 -14.13 3.93 -9.90
N TYR A 32 -14.53 2.66 -9.91
CA TYR A 32 -14.00 1.64 -8.99
C TYR A 32 -12.66 1.09 -9.48
N HIS A 33 -11.70 0.94 -8.56
CA HIS A 33 -10.39 0.40 -8.87
C HIS A 33 -10.11 -0.90 -8.13
N VAL A 34 -9.33 -1.76 -8.77
CA VAL A 34 -8.88 -3.04 -8.20
C VAL A 34 -7.37 -3.12 -8.38
N ALA A 35 -6.63 -3.26 -7.30
CA ALA A 35 -5.21 -3.58 -7.34
C ALA A 35 -5.02 -5.09 -7.31
N CYS A 36 -4.19 -5.62 -8.17
CA CYS A 36 -3.91 -7.04 -8.34
C CYS A 36 -2.42 -7.30 -8.20
N LEU A 37 -2.03 -8.21 -7.30
CA LEU A 37 -0.65 -8.65 -7.11
C LEU A 37 -0.37 -9.92 -7.91
N VAL A 38 0.70 -9.88 -8.68
CA VAL A 38 1.30 -11.06 -9.30
C VAL A 38 2.71 -11.23 -8.73
N PRO A 39 2.97 -12.31 -7.99
CA PRO A 39 4.29 -12.58 -7.44
C PRO A 39 5.29 -12.88 -8.55
N GLY A 40 6.51 -12.43 -8.34
CA GLY A 40 7.63 -12.74 -9.21
C GLY A 40 8.03 -14.22 -9.13
N THR A 41 8.63 -14.70 -10.19
CA THR A 41 9.32 -15.99 -10.22
C THR A 41 10.83 -15.73 -10.28
N LYS A 42 11.67 -16.76 -10.17
CA LYS A 42 13.13 -16.61 -10.25
C LYS A 42 13.53 -15.71 -11.43
N GLY A 43 14.15 -14.56 -11.14
CA GLY A 43 14.62 -13.60 -12.14
C GLY A 43 13.55 -12.63 -12.68
N GLN A 44 12.30 -12.79 -12.27
CA GLN A 44 11.20 -11.88 -12.66
C GLN A 44 10.70 -11.10 -11.45
N PRO A 45 10.40 -9.81 -11.58
CA PRO A 45 9.86 -9.00 -10.49
C PRO A 45 8.41 -9.40 -10.15
N SER A 46 8.03 -9.25 -8.90
CA SER A 46 6.63 -9.15 -8.50
C SER A 46 6.07 -7.82 -9.02
N PHE A 47 4.79 -7.75 -9.32
CA PHE A 47 4.16 -6.49 -9.68
C PHE A 47 2.74 -6.35 -9.16
N VAL A 48 2.36 -5.11 -8.89
CA VAL A 48 1.00 -4.71 -8.62
C VAL A 48 0.47 -3.94 -9.83
N ARG A 49 -0.68 -4.37 -10.35
CA ARG A 49 -1.39 -3.68 -11.43
C ARG A 49 -2.75 -3.23 -10.95
N VAL A 50 -3.09 -1.98 -11.22
CA VAL A 50 -4.39 -1.39 -10.91
C VAL A 50 -5.25 -1.35 -12.15
N PHE A 51 -6.47 -1.84 -12.02
CA PHE A 51 -7.49 -1.82 -13.06
C PHE A 51 -8.62 -0.88 -12.68
N CYS A 52 -9.23 -0.26 -13.67
CA CYS A 52 -10.41 0.58 -13.51
C CYS A 52 -11.63 -0.14 -14.08
N HIS A 53 -12.63 -0.38 -13.25
CA HIS A 53 -13.91 -0.95 -13.67
C HIS A 53 -14.67 0.03 -14.60
N PRO A 54 -15.25 -0.44 -15.73
CA PRO A 54 -15.40 -1.85 -16.14
C PRO A 54 -14.28 -2.39 -17.06
N HIS A 55 -13.22 -1.64 -17.29
CA HIS A 55 -12.21 -1.94 -18.31
C HIS A 55 -11.13 -2.86 -17.75
N PHE A 56 -11.29 -4.17 -17.92
CA PHE A 56 -10.38 -5.19 -17.40
C PHE A 56 -9.62 -5.94 -18.51
N ASP A 57 -10.03 -5.77 -19.76
CA ASP A 57 -9.53 -6.54 -20.90
C ASP A 57 -8.56 -5.74 -21.78
N GLY A 58 -7.60 -6.46 -22.34
CA GLY A 58 -6.63 -5.91 -23.27
C GLY A 58 -5.27 -5.56 -22.65
N PRO A 59 -4.26 -5.35 -23.49
CA PRO A 59 -2.87 -5.12 -23.05
C PRO A 59 -2.71 -3.83 -22.24
N ASN A 60 -3.57 -2.84 -22.45
CA ASN A 60 -3.54 -1.52 -21.81
C ASN A 60 -4.65 -1.33 -20.75
N ALA A 61 -5.30 -2.41 -20.31
CA ALA A 61 -6.38 -2.31 -19.34
C ALA A 61 -5.93 -1.82 -17.94
N GLY A 62 -4.66 -2.01 -17.59
CA GLY A 62 -4.10 -1.50 -16.34
C GLY A 62 -3.88 0.02 -16.39
N VAL A 63 -4.50 0.76 -15.47
CA VAL A 63 -4.35 2.22 -15.36
C VAL A 63 -3.08 2.62 -14.62
N ALA A 64 -2.56 1.75 -13.75
CA ALA A 64 -1.31 1.94 -13.03
C ALA A 64 -0.60 0.60 -12.81
N ASN A 65 0.74 0.64 -12.73
CA ASN A 65 1.56 -0.55 -12.50
C ASN A 65 2.81 -0.20 -11.70
N LYS A 66 3.20 -1.09 -10.77
CA LYS A 66 4.44 -0.98 -10.01
C LYS A 66 5.10 -2.35 -9.88
N SER A 67 6.38 -2.43 -10.22
CA SER A 67 7.17 -3.66 -10.14
C SER A 67 8.18 -3.61 -8.98
N PHE A 68 8.46 -4.77 -8.38
CA PHE A 68 9.35 -4.94 -7.23
C PHE A 68 10.25 -6.17 -7.45
N TYR A 69 11.56 -5.98 -7.38
CA TYR A 69 12.52 -7.07 -7.58
C TYR A 69 12.71 -7.95 -6.34
N LYS A 70 12.36 -7.44 -5.16
CA LYS A 70 12.47 -8.14 -3.88
C LYS A 70 11.22 -7.84 -3.08
N ALA A 71 10.19 -8.64 -3.25
CA ALA A 71 8.96 -8.55 -2.47
C ALA A 71 8.32 -9.93 -2.43
N ASP A 72 8.37 -10.56 -1.25
CA ASP A 72 7.69 -11.82 -0.99
C ASP A 72 6.25 -11.56 -0.54
N ARG A 73 6.03 -10.42 0.11
CA ARG A 73 4.73 -9.93 0.55
C ARG A 73 4.53 -8.47 0.18
N VAL A 74 3.27 -8.10 -0.14
CA VAL A 74 2.84 -6.72 -0.42
C VAL A 74 1.55 -6.44 0.33
N ASP A 75 1.57 -5.48 1.24
CA ASP A 75 0.38 -5.01 1.94
C ASP A 75 -0.17 -3.75 1.25
N PHE A 76 -1.50 -3.65 1.14
CA PHE A 76 -2.21 -2.60 0.41
C PHE A 76 -2.89 -1.64 1.36
N PHE A 77 -2.60 -0.34 1.23
CA PHE A 77 -3.23 0.72 2.02
C PHE A 77 -3.85 1.76 1.10
N TRP A 78 -5.11 1.58 0.75
CA TRP A 78 -5.86 2.54 -0.03
C TRP A 78 -6.25 3.77 0.79
N ASN A 79 -6.20 4.95 0.17
CA ASN A 79 -6.86 6.10 0.76
C ASN A 79 -8.39 6.01 0.59
N LYS A 80 -9.15 6.72 1.42
CA LYS A 80 -10.62 6.68 1.44
C LYS A 80 -11.28 7.03 0.09
N LYS A 81 -10.63 7.88 -0.71
CA LYS A 81 -11.11 8.27 -2.05
C LYS A 81 -10.84 7.19 -3.12
N GLY A 82 -10.04 6.16 -2.82
CA GLY A 82 -9.68 5.12 -3.78
C GLY A 82 -8.81 5.59 -4.95
N LYS A 83 -8.09 6.72 -4.79
CA LYS A 83 -7.25 7.32 -5.83
C LYS A 83 -5.76 7.21 -5.57
N GLY A 84 -5.38 6.89 -4.34
CA GLY A 84 -4.00 6.69 -3.90
C GLY A 84 -3.86 5.39 -3.13
N LEU A 85 -2.80 4.66 -3.42
CA LEU A 85 -2.48 3.38 -2.83
C LEU A 85 -1.04 3.40 -2.31
N LEU A 86 -0.86 3.13 -1.02
CA LEU A 86 0.46 2.81 -0.47
C LEU A 86 0.66 1.30 -0.49
N LEU A 87 1.84 0.87 -0.92
CA LEU A 87 2.25 -0.52 -1.02
C LEU A 87 3.46 -0.72 -0.11
N LEU A 88 3.29 -1.52 0.93
CA LEU A 88 4.39 -1.95 1.80
C LEU A 88 4.88 -3.30 1.30
N THR A 89 6.09 -3.32 0.76
CA THR A 89 6.75 -4.56 0.34
C THR A 89 7.64 -5.08 1.46
N SER A 90 7.66 -6.40 1.65
CA SER A 90 8.52 -7.08 2.63
C SER A 90 9.17 -8.30 2.01
N THR A 91 10.40 -8.61 2.43
CA THR A 91 11.07 -9.89 2.14
C THR A 91 11.00 -10.81 3.35
N ASP A 92 10.86 -12.12 3.14
CA ASP A 92 10.64 -13.08 4.22
C ASP A 92 11.86 -13.25 5.14
N VAL A 93 13.07 -13.02 4.65
CA VAL A 93 14.29 -13.09 5.48
C VAL A 93 15.37 -12.19 4.89
N ASP A 94 15.99 -11.38 5.74
CA ASP A 94 17.32 -10.86 5.47
C ASP A 94 18.31 -12.05 5.43
N LYS A 95 18.90 -12.28 4.27
CA LYS A 95 19.92 -13.33 4.08
C LYS A 95 21.15 -13.16 4.97
N THR A 96 21.30 -11.99 5.57
CA THR A 96 22.40 -11.66 6.50
C THR A 96 22.07 -11.97 7.95
N GLY A 97 20.80 -12.28 8.28
CA GLY A 97 20.35 -12.56 9.65
C GLY A 97 20.34 -11.33 10.58
N ALA A 98 20.59 -10.14 10.05
CA ALA A 98 20.68 -8.92 10.84
C ALA A 98 19.30 -8.31 11.21
N SER A 99 18.23 -8.64 10.49
CA SER A 99 16.89 -8.12 10.77
C SER A 99 15.83 -9.21 10.74
N TYR A 100 15.10 -9.35 11.83
CA TYR A 100 13.92 -10.23 11.93
C TYR A 100 12.78 -9.82 10.98
N TYR A 101 12.74 -8.55 10.56
CA TYR A 101 11.65 -7.98 9.76
C TYR A 101 11.90 -8.02 8.25
N GLY A 102 13.03 -8.58 7.79
CA GLY A 102 13.40 -8.53 6.38
C GLY A 102 13.65 -7.10 5.87
N ASP A 103 13.81 -6.97 4.57
CA ASP A 103 13.94 -5.69 3.90
C ASP A 103 12.56 -5.17 3.50
N GLN A 104 12.23 -3.92 3.86
CA GLN A 104 10.92 -3.32 3.60
C GLN A 104 11.02 -2.06 2.76
N GLY A 105 10.17 -1.95 1.74
CA GLY A 105 9.96 -0.76 0.94
C GLY A 105 8.55 -0.21 1.07
N LEU A 106 8.40 1.11 1.16
CA LEU A 106 7.09 1.76 1.12
C LEU A 106 6.98 2.59 -0.15
N HIS A 107 6.00 2.27 -0.99
CA HIS A 107 5.78 2.87 -2.29
C HIS A 107 4.41 3.50 -2.38
N PHE A 108 4.31 4.63 -3.06
CA PHE A 108 3.05 5.27 -3.39
C PHE A 108 2.73 5.06 -4.87
N LEU A 109 1.48 4.71 -5.16
CA LEU A 109 0.95 4.50 -6.50
C LEU A 109 -0.38 5.25 -6.64
N ARG A 110 -0.44 6.20 -7.58
CA ARG A 110 -1.70 6.82 -7.98
C ARG A 110 -2.40 6.00 -9.06
N VAL A 111 -3.72 6.02 -9.05
CA VAL A 111 -4.53 5.38 -10.12
C VAL A 111 -4.31 6.03 -11.49
N THR A 112 -3.67 7.19 -11.56
CA THR A 112 -3.23 7.86 -12.81
C THR A 112 -1.95 7.29 -13.40
N GLY A 113 -1.25 6.41 -12.65
CA GLY A 113 0.01 5.78 -13.05
C GLY A 113 1.26 6.37 -12.38
N ASP A 114 1.15 7.52 -11.71
CA ASP A 114 2.28 8.14 -11.02
C ASP A 114 2.74 7.29 -9.84
N THR A 115 4.06 7.15 -9.68
CA THR A 115 4.65 6.37 -8.58
C THR A 115 5.72 7.18 -7.87
N ALA A 116 5.80 7.01 -6.54
CA ALA A 116 6.86 7.57 -5.72
C ALA A 116 7.31 6.56 -4.66
N ILE A 117 8.51 6.77 -4.11
CA ILE A 117 9.06 5.97 -3.00
C ILE A 117 9.05 6.84 -1.76
N VAL A 118 8.50 6.34 -0.67
CA VAL A 118 8.56 7.01 0.63
C VAL A 118 9.97 6.85 1.21
N LYS A 119 10.75 7.92 1.14
CA LYS A 119 12.13 7.94 1.66
C LYS A 119 12.09 8.07 3.18
N ARG A 120 12.46 7.03 3.87
CA ARG A 120 12.59 6.99 5.33
C ARG A 120 14.03 7.36 5.72
N ASN A 121 14.18 8.26 6.67
CA ASN A 121 15.49 8.73 7.17
C ASN A 121 15.92 8.03 8.47
N LYS A 122 15.34 6.86 8.77
CA LYS A 122 15.71 5.99 9.86
C LYS A 122 15.55 4.53 9.44
N ASP A 123 16.56 3.73 9.71
CA ASP A 123 16.54 2.30 9.41
C ASP A 123 15.61 1.54 10.35
N GLY A 124 15.05 0.46 9.86
CA GLY A 124 14.18 -0.44 10.60
C GLY A 124 12.81 -0.60 9.95
N PRO A 125 11.94 -1.40 10.58
CA PRO A 125 10.65 -1.77 10.01
C PRO A 125 9.66 -0.60 9.97
N VAL A 126 8.67 -0.72 9.07
CA VAL A 126 7.43 0.05 9.10
C VAL A 126 6.45 -0.67 10.00
N TYR A 127 6.02 0.00 11.06
CA TYR A 127 5.08 -0.56 12.03
C TYR A 127 3.63 -0.23 11.69
N SER A 128 3.38 0.98 11.20
CA SER A 128 2.03 1.46 10.94
C SER A 128 2.00 2.51 9.83
N VAL A 129 0.96 2.44 9.02
CA VAL A 129 0.66 3.42 7.98
C VAL A 129 -0.79 3.84 8.11
N ALA A 130 -1.06 5.14 8.14
CA ALA A 130 -2.41 5.67 8.19
C ALA A 130 -2.59 6.84 7.23
N TRP A 131 -3.64 6.77 6.41
CA TRP A 131 -4.06 7.89 5.56
C TRP A 131 -4.84 8.93 6.37
N SER A 132 -4.59 10.20 6.07
CA SER A 132 -5.48 11.26 6.54
C SER A 132 -6.88 11.11 5.94
N PRO A 133 -7.95 11.45 6.64
CA PRO A 133 -9.32 11.35 6.15
C PRO A 133 -9.62 12.18 4.90
N ASP A 134 -8.92 13.31 4.71
CA ASP A 134 -8.97 14.16 3.52
C ASP A 134 -8.21 13.56 2.32
N CYS A 135 -7.33 12.56 2.57
CA CYS A 135 -6.49 11.88 1.59
C CYS A 135 -5.36 12.74 0.99
N ASP A 136 -4.98 13.83 1.62
CA ASP A 136 -3.97 14.75 1.13
C ASP A 136 -2.56 14.45 1.69
N HIS A 137 -2.51 13.66 2.76
CA HIS A 137 -1.27 13.21 3.37
C HIS A 137 -1.46 11.85 4.07
N PHE A 138 -0.37 11.28 4.53
CA PHE A 138 -0.38 10.04 5.30
C PHE A 138 0.71 10.07 6.37
N CYS A 139 0.49 9.35 7.46
CA CYS A 139 1.45 9.19 8.54
C CYS A 139 2.06 7.79 8.51
N VAL A 140 3.37 7.71 8.78
CA VAL A 140 4.11 6.45 8.88
C VAL A 140 4.86 6.39 10.19
N VAL A 141 4.75 5.26 10.89
CA VAL A 141 5.59 4.92 12.05
C VAL A 141 6.61 3.89 11.62
N TYR A 142 7.90 4.21 11.74
CA TYR A 142 8.98 3.39 11.22
C TYR A 142 10.30 3.53 11.99
N GLY A 143 11.20 2.61 11.74
CA GLY A 143 12.56 2.60 12.28
C GLY A 143 12.67 1.80 13.57
N PHE A 144 13.88 1.32 13.87
CA PHE A 144 14.14 0.60 15.13
C PHE A 144 13.77 1.45 16.33
N MET A 145 13.26 0.81 17.38
CA MET A 145 12.84 1.48 18.61
C MET A 145 13.98 2.29 19.25
N PRO A 146 13.68 3.51 19.70
CA PRO A 146 12.42 4.25 19.68
C PRO A 146 12.01 4.66 18.27
N ALA A 147 10.81 4.26 17.81
CA ALA A 147 10.36 4.48 16.44
C ALA A 147 10.08 5.94 16.13
N LYS A 148 10.27 6.33 14.88
CA LYS A 148 9.95 7.66 14.34
C LYS A 148 8.54 7.67 13.76
N ALA A 149 7.80 8.74 13.96
CA ALA A 149 6.57 9.03 13.26
C ALA A 149 6.73 10.29 12.41
N ALA A 150 6.28 10.24 11.17
CA ALA A 150 6.35 11.37 10.25
C ALA A 150 5.14 11.43 9.32
N LEU A 151 4.73 12.65 8.96
CA LEU A 151 3.74 12.94 7.94
C LEU A 151 4.42 13.13 6.59
N PHE A 152 3.80 12.59 5.56
CA PHE A 152 4.24 12.71 4.17
C PHE A 152 3.12 13.27 3.31
N ASN A 153 3.47 14.13 2.36
CA ASN A 153 2.57 14.57 1.31
C ASN A 153 2.41 13.51 0.20
N LEU A 154 1.59 13.80 -0.80
CA LEU A 154 1.36 12.88 -1.93
C LEU A 154 2.54 12.77 -2.92
N ASN A 155 3.59 13.56 -2.74
CA ASN A 155 4.87 13.40 -3.45
C ASN A 155 5.85 12.53 -2.67
N CYS A 156 5.43 12.02 -1.50
CA CYS A 156 6.26 11.27 -0.55
C CYS A 156 7.39 12.07 0.10
N ASP A 157 7.25 13.41 0.14
CA ASP A 157 8.15 14.27 0.91
C ASP A 157 7.67 14.36 2.36
N PRO A 158 8.57 14.31 3.35
CA PRO A 158 8.21 14.52 4.74
C PRO A 158 7.82 15.99 4.97
N VAL A 159 6.62 16.22 5.49
CA VAL A 159 6.09 17.56 5.79
C VAL A 159 6.14 17.90 7.27
N PHE A 160 6.11 16.87 8.13
CA PHE A 160 6.23 17.04 9.56
C PHE A 160 6.78 15.78 10.25
N GLU A 161 7.69 15.97 11.18
CA GLU A 161 8.30 14.89 11.97
C GLU A 161 7.86 15.02 13.43
N MET A 162 7.17 13.99 13.94
CA MET A 162 6.69 13.93 15.32
C MET A 162 7.77 13.48 16.32
N GLY A 163 9.04 13.37 15.84
CA GLY A 163 10.14 12.84 16.64
C GLY A 163 10.11 11.33 16.85
N THR A 164 10.95 10.85 17.76
CA THR A 164 11.09 9.42 18.09
C THR A 164 10.50 9.12 19.47
N GLY A 165 9.98 7.91 19.63
CA GLY A 165 9.41 7.46 20.91
C GLY A 165 8.99 5.99 20.87
N PRO A 166 8.58 5.43 22.02
CA PRO A 166 8.05 4.07 22.08
C PRO A 166 6.65 4.05 21.46
N ARG A 167 6.57 3.81 20.16
CA ARG A 167 5.32 3.78 19.39
C ARG A 167 5.40 2.78 18.25
N ASN A 168 4.29 2.10 17.97
CA ASN A 168 4.19 1.18 16.84
C ASN A 168 2.87 1.32 16.05
N SER A 169 2.02 2.25 16.46
CA SER A 169 0.72 2.46 15.82
C SER A 169 0.39 3.94 15.71
N VAL A 170 -0.36 4.30 14.66
CA VAL A 170 -0.83 5.65 14.41
C VAL A 170 -2.26 5.64 13.89
N TYR A 171 -3.06 6.58 14.35
CA TYR A 171 -4.47 6.71 14.00
C TYR A 171 -4.82 8.17 13.78
N TYR A 172 -5.72 8.43 12.84
CA TYR A 172 -6.40 9.71 12.70
C TYR A 172 -7.79 9.63 13.32
N ASN A 173 -8.26 10.74 13.87
CA ASN A 173 -9.70 10.88 14.11
C ASN A 173 -10.46 11.02 12.79
N SER A 174 -11.77 10.85 12.81
CA SER A 174 -12.62 10.83 11.59
C SER A 174 -12.55 12.11 10.75
N HIS A 175 -12.26 13.25 11.38
CA HIS A 175 -12.17 14.55 10.72
C HIS A 175 -10.73 14.93 10.30
N GLY A 176 -9.72 14.17 10.71
CA GLY A 176 -8.32 14.48 10.42
C GLY A 176 -7.70 15.60 11.27
N SER A 177 -8.43 16.11 12.27
CA SER A 177 -7.95 17.20 13.13
C SER A 177 -6.92 16.76 14.17
N TYR A 178 -6.87 15.46 14.46
CA TYR A 178 -5.98 14.88 15.47
C TYR A 178 -5.34 13.59 14.97
N ILE A 179 -4.09 13.39 15.41
CA ILE A 179 -3.32 12.17 15.20
C ILE A 179 -2.93 11.63 16.58
N LEU A 180 -3.23 10.36 16.81
CA LEU A 180 -2.80 9.62 17.98
C LEU A 180 -1.71 8.62 17.59
N SER A 181 -0.59 8.62 18.29
CA SER A 181 0.42 7.55 18.20
C SER A 181 0.57 6.86 19.54
N GLN A 182 0.65 5.53 19.55
CA GLN A 182 0.75 4.73 20.75
C GLN A 182 1.70 3.54 20.57
N LEU A 183 2.14 2.96 21.69
CA LEU A 183 2.73 1.65 21.77
C LEU A 183 1.64 0.64 22.13
N ALA A 184 1.17 -0.12 21.15
CA ALA A 184 0.31 -1.27 21.39
C ALA A 184 1.19 -2.46 21.77
N LEU A 185 0.89 -3.12 22.89
CA LEU A 185 1.51 -4.39 23.24
C LEU A 185 1.01 -5.45 22.24
N LEU A 186 1.93 -6.20 21.67
CA LEU A 186 1.58 -7.38 20.88
C LEU A 186 1.02 -8.41 21.87
N SER A 187 -0.24 -8.73 21.72
CA SER A 187 -0.92 -9.82 22.43
C SER A 187 -0.55 -11.17 21.86
#